data_91c79985282eca805d4dbc55c19633fe
#
_entry.id   91c79985282eca805d4dbc55c19633fe
#
_cell.length_a   1.000
_cell.length_b   1.000
_cell.length_c   1.000
_cell.angle_alpha   90.00
_cell.angle_beta   90.00
_cell.angle_gamma   90.00
#
_symmetry.space_group_name_H-M   'P 1'
#
loop_
_entity.id
_entity.type
_entity.pdbx_description
1 polymer ?
#
loop_
_entity_poly.entity_id
_entity_poly.type
_entity_poly.pdbx_seq_one_letter_code
_entity_poly.pdbx_strand_id
1 'polypeptide(L)'
;MLGAAHVGYLVPDRVCDGYGLTPPIARRVAERGADVLLTVDNGIASVEGVQAARELGLQVLVTDHHLPGPALPAAHVIVNPNQPGCGFASKSMAGVGVMFYVLLALRAELRARGAFTAASQPRLDALLPLIALGTVADVVRLDENNRRLVAQGLRRIRAGHMQPGLA
;
A
#
# COMPACT_ATOMS: atom_id res chain seq x y z
N MET A 1 -14.75 2.04 -0.94
CA MET A 1 -14.81 1.83 0.51
C MET A 1 -14.65 3.15 1.29
N LEU A 2 -13.58 3.90 1.11
CA LEU A 2 -13.32 5.17 1.80
C LEU A 2 -13.79 6.42 1.04
N GLY A 3 -14.57 6.28 -0.01
CA GLY A 3 -15.24 7.37 -0.73
C GLY A 3 -14.45 8.00 -1.88
N ALA A 4 -13.27 7.51 -2.23
CA ALA A 4 -12.58 7.98 -3.42
C ALA A 4 -13.39 7.63 -4.68
N ALA A 5 -13.75 8.65 -5.48
CA ALA A 5 -14.60 8.48 -6.66
C ALA A 5 -13.80 8.05 -7.89
N HIS A 6 -12.60 8.57 -8.05
CA HIS A 6 -11.74 8.32 -9.21
C HIS A 6 -10.50 7.55 -8.77
N VAL A 7 -10.53 6.23 -8.95
CA VAL A 7 -9.41 5.34 -8.61
C VAL A 7 -9.13 4.45 -9.80
N GLY A 8 -7.90 4.49 -10.29
CA GLY A 8 -7.39 3.57 -11.30
C GLY A 8 -6.22 2.76 -10.76
N TYR A 9 -5.83 1.73 -11.47
CA TYR A 9 -4.61 1.00 -11.20
C TYR A 9 -3.82 0.72 -12.47
N LEU A 10 -2.53 0.55 -12.31
CA LEU A 10 -1.60 0.16 -13.36
C LEU A 10 -0.65 -0.89 -12.77
N VAL A 11 -0.65 -2.07 -13.36
CA VAL A 11 0.32 -3.13 -13.04
C VAL A 11 1.38 -3.12 -14.13
N PRO A 12 2.67 -2.88 -13.79
CA PRO A 12 3.75 -2.96 -14.77
C PRO A 12 3.93 -4.37 -15.30
N ASP A 13 4.25 -4.49 -16.60
CA ASP A 13 4.76 -5.74 -17.16
C ASP A 13 6.25 -5.86 -16.79
N ARG A 14 6.60 -6.84 -15.97
CA ARG A 14 7.98 -7.02 -15.48
C ARG A 14 8.99 -7.28 -16.59
N VAL A 15 8.56 -7.79 -17.75
CA VAL A 15 9.42 -8.06 -18.90
C VAL A 15 9.73 -6.78 -19.66
N CYS A 16 8.73 -5.92 -19.87
CA CYS A 16 8.85 -4.71 -20.67
C CYS A 16 9.16 -3.47 -19.83
N ASP A 17 8.53 -3.35 -18.63
CA ASP A 17 8.58 -2.14 -17.80
C ASP A 17 9.65 -2.23 -16.69
N GLY A 18 10.14 -3.44 -16.39
CA GLY A 18 11.00 -3.69 -15.24
C GLY A 18 10.23 -3.77 -13.91
N TYR A 19 10.93 -3.57 -12.79
CA TYR A 19 10.33 -3.63 -11.45
C TYR A 19 10.09 -2.24 -10.90
N GLY A 20 8.92 -2.06 -10.26
CA GLY A 20 8.58 -0.86 -9.51
C GLY A 20 8.17 0.33 -10.38
N LEU A 21 8.22 1.51 -9.80
CA LEU A 21 7.92 2.76 -10.49
C LEU A 21 9.11 3.22 -11.32
N THR A 22 8.98 3.17 -12.64
CA THR A 22 9.97 3.65 -13.60
C THR A 22 9.49 4.94 -14.30
N PRO A 23 10.37 5.74 -14.91
CA PRO A 23 9.96 6.94 -15.66
C PRO A 23 8.92 6.68 -16.75
N PRO A 24 8.97 5.58 -17.55
CA PRO A 24 7.89 5.24 -18.49
C PRO A 24 6.55 4.99 -17.79
N ILE A 25 6.54 4.31 -16.65
CA ILE A 25 5.33 4.08 -15.86
C ILE A 25 4.76 5.40 -15.34
N ALA A 26 5.60 6.31 -14.83
CA ALA A 26 5.18 7.63 -14.37
C ALA A 26 4.48 8.42 -15.49
N ARG A 27 5.02 8.40 -16.72
CA ARG A 27 4.39 9.03 -17.89
C ARG A 27 3.02 8.43 -18.19
N ARG A 28 2.91 7.09 -18.22
CA ARG A 28 1.62 6.40 -18.47
C ARG A 28 0.56 6.73 -17.41
N VAL A 29 0.97 6.96 -16.17
CA VAL A 29 0.06 7.39 -15.09
C VAL A 29 -0.39 8.83 -15.32
N ALA A 30 0.52 9.75 -15.66
CA ALA A 30 0.20 11.15 -15.94
C ALA A 30 -0.73 11.29 -17.17
N GLU A 31 -0.49 10.53 -18.24
CA GLU A 31 -1.35 10.47 -19.44
C GLU A 31 -2.78 10.02 -19.14
N ARG A 32 -3.02 9.30 -18.05
CA ARG A 32 -4.36 8.93 -17.58
C ARG A 32 -5.06 10.04 -16.78
N GLY A 33 -4.43 11.20 -16.61
CA GLY A 33 -4.99 12.33 -15.88
C GLY A 33 -5.02 12.15 -14.38
N ALA A 34 -4.08 11.39 -13.82
CA ALA A 34 -3.98 11.22 -12.38
C ALA A 34 -3.39 12.48 -11.71
N ASP A 35 -3.90 12.85 -10.53
CA ASP A 35 -3.32 13.88 -9.67
C ASP A 35 -2.37 13.26 -8.63
N VAL A 36 -2.68 12.05 -8.18
CA VAL A 36 -1.96 11.33 -7.13
C VAL A 36 -1.53 9.97 -7.62
N LEU A 37 -0.25 9.67 -7.47
CA LEU A 37 0.32 8.35 -7.70
C LEU A 37 0.65 7.70 -6.36
N LEU A 38 0.03 6.55 -6.10
CA LEU A 38 0.30 5.72 -4.94
C LEU A 38 0.99 4.43 -5.39
N THR A 39 2.20 4.16 -4.89
CA THR A 39 2.81 2.85 -5.06
C THR A 39 2.44 1.93 -3.91
N VAL A 40 2.25 0.65 -4.21
CA VAL A 40 2.00 -0.38 -3.20
C VAL A 40 3.00 -1.50 -3.40
N ASP A 41 3.73 -1.84 -2.34
CA ASP A 41 4.73 -2.92 -2.34
C ASP A 41 5.94 -2.66 -3.26
N ASN A 42 6.21 -1.41 -3.54
CA ASN A 42 7.38 -0.93 -4.29
C ASN A 42 7.54 0.58 -4.11
N GLY A 43 8.63 1.12 -4.65
CA GLY A 43 8.83 2.55 -4.76
C GLY A 43 9.95 3.11 -3.88
N ILE A 44 10.35 2.43 -2.79
CA ILE A 44 11.42 2.94 -1.91
C ILE A 44 12.77 3.05 -2.62
N ALA A 45 13.00 2.25 -3.64
CA ALA A 45 14.20 2.29 -4.49
C ALA A 45 13.96 2.99 -5.84
N SER A 46 12.75 3.46 -6.12
CA SER A 46 12.36 4.04 -7.42
C SER A 46 12.70 5.54 -7.52
N VAL A 47 13.95 5.92 -7.28
CA VAL A 47 14.38 7.33 -7.23
C VAL A 47 14.05 8.07 -8.52
N GLU A 48 14.45 7.52 -9.67
CA GLU A 48 14.21 8.13 -10.98
C GLU A 48 12.72 8.17 -11.37
N GLY A 49 11.99 7.10 -11.06
CA GLY A 49 10.55 7.03 -11.35
C GLY A 49 9.74 8.03 -10.53
N VAL A 50 10.08 8.19 -9.25
CA VAL A 50 9.46 9.20 -8.38
C VAL A 50 9.80 10.61 -8.86
N GLN A 51 11.05 10.86 -9.25
CA GLN A 51 11.47 12.14 -9.78
C GLN A 51 10.69 12.48 -11.05
N ALA A 52 10.62 11.56 -12.02
CA ALA A 52 9.85 11.75 -13.25
C ALA A 52 8.36 12.01 -12.98
N ALA A 53 7.75 11.27 -12.02
CA ALA A 53 6.36 11.49 -11.62
C ALA A 53 6.13 12.91 -11.09
N ARG A 54 7.03 13.41 -10.25
CA ARG A 54 6.95 14.78 -9.71
C ARG A 54 7.14 15.84 -10.77
N GLU A 55 8.06 15.65 -11.72
CA GLU A 55 8.26 16.55 -12.85
C GLU A 55 7.03 16.63 -13.76
N LEU A 56 6.24 15.56 -13.82
CA LEU A 56 4.95 15.50 -14.50
C LEU A 56 3.79 16.08 -13.68
N GLY A 57 4.07 16.65 -12.50
CA GLY A 57 3.07 17.29 -11.64
C GLY A 57 2.30 16.34 -10.72
N LEU A 58 2.64 15.05 -10.67
CA LEU A 58 1.97 14.09 -9.81
C LEU A 58 2.39 14.26 -8.34
N GLN A 59 1.43 14.15 -7.43
CA GLN A 59 1.72 13.95 -6.03
C GLN A 59 2.03 12.47 -5.77
N VAL A 60 3.21 12.17 -5.24
CA VAL A 60 3.67 10.79 -5.07
C VAL A 60 3.65 10.37 -3.61
N LEU A 61 2.90 9.29 -3.33
CA LEU A 61 2.89 8.59 -2.05
C LEU A 61 3.48 7.18 -2.26
N VAL A 62 4.59 6.90 -1.59
CA VAL A 62 5.21 5.56 -1.60
C VAL A 62 4.73 4.78 -0.39
N THR A 63 4.14 3.59 -0.61
CA THR A 63 3.90 2.60 0.43
C THR A 63 4.67 1.33 0.08
N ASP A 64 5.63 0.98 0.93
CA ASP A 64 6.58 -0.09 0.65
C ASP A 64 7.07 -0.73 1.95
N HIS A 65 7.74 -1.86 1.86
CA HIS A 65 8.36 -2.55 3.00
C HIS A 65 9.80 -3.00 2.70
N HIS A 66 10.24 -2.86 1.46
CA HIS A 66 11.61 -3.19 1.06
C HIS A 66 12.64 -2.31 1.76
N LEU A 67 13.87 -2.79 1.82
CA LEU A 67 14.98 -2.00 2.38
C LEU A 67 15.29 -0.82 1.45
N PRO A 68 15.48 0.38 2.00
CA PRO A 68 15.86 1.53 1.20
C PRO A 68 17.27 1.37 0.63
N GLY A 69 17.50 1.98 -0.53
CA GLY A 69 18.84 2.18 -1.06
C GLY A 69 19.61 3.29 -0.33
N PRO A 70 20.78 3.68 -0.86
CA PRO A 70 21.62 4.74 -0.28
C PRO A 70 20.94 6.11 -0.29
N ALA A 71 19.96 6.33 -1.16
CA ALA A 71 19.14 7.53 -1.23
C ALA A 71 17.65 7.17 -1.24
N LEU A 72 16.84 7.94 -0.53
CA LEU A 72 15.40 7.83 -0.59
C LEU A 72 14.87 8.59 -1.82
N PRO A 73 13.78 8.09 -2.46
CA PRO A 73 13.11 8.84 -3.52
C PRO A 73 12.50 10.13 -2.95
N ALA A 74 12.48 11.19 -3.75
CA ALA A 74 11.93 12.49 -3.38
C ALA A 74 10.38 12.50 -3.43
N ALA A 75 9.71 11.45 -2.91
CA ALA A 75 8.27 11.38 -2.84
C ALA A 75 7.70 12.43 -1.86
N HIS A 76 6.43 12.81 -2.04
CA HIS A 76 5.76 13.72 -1.11
C HIS A 76 5.58 13.07 0.26
N VAL A 77 5.29 11.76 0.28
CA VAL A 77 5.19 10.96 1.51
C VAL A 77 5.75 9.57 1.24
N ILE A 78 6.48 9.03 2.21
CA ILE A 78 6.95 7.64 2.23
C ILE A 78 6.44 6.97 3.49
N VAL A 79 5.71 5.88 3.33
CA VAL A 79 5.30 4.99 4.41
C VAL A 79 6.00 3.65 4.22
N ASN A 80 7.07 3.45 4.97
CA ASN A 80 7.87 2.22 4.93
C ASN A 80 8.44 1.96 6.33
N PRO A 81 8.18 0.79 6.96
CA PRO A 81 8.70 0.48 8.28
C PRO A 81 10.23 0.41 8.34
N ASN A 82 10.88 0.18 7.19
CA ASN A 82 12.33 0.02 7.09
C ASN A 82 13.08 1.31 6.71
N GLN A 83 12.35 2.43 6.48
CA GLN A 83 13.02 3.70 6.22
C GLN A 83 13.81 4.19 7.46
N PRO A 84 14.92 4.93 7.26
CA PRO A 84 15.69 5.49 8.36
C PRO A 84 14.84 6.30 9.34
N GLY A 85 15.07 6.11 10.63
CA GLY A 85 14.35 6.83 11.69
C GLY A 85 12.93 6.33 11.99
N CYS A 86 12.39 5.36 11.25
CA CYS A 86 11.07 4.81 11.53
C CYS A 86 11.08 3.98 12.82
N GLY A 87 10.25 4.36 13.81
CA GLY A 87 10.08 3.65 15.08
C GLY A 87 9.08 2.49 15.07
N PHE A 88 8.47 2.16 13.92
CA PHE A 88 7.49 1.09 13.83
C PHE A 88 8.13 -0.28 14.11
N ALA A 89 7.59 -1.02 15.08
CA ALA A 89 8.24 -2.22 15.61
C ALA A 89 8.25 -3.41 14.64
N SER A 90 7.21 -3.57 13.81
CA SER A 90 7.10 -4.67 12.85
C SER A 90 7.84 -4.34 11.56
N LYS A 91 9.14 -4.63 11.52
CA LYS A 91 10.01 -4.38 10.36
C LYS A 91 9.81 -5.39 9.23
N SER A 92 9.20 -6.52 9.53
CA SER A 92 8.95 -7.61 8.57
C SER A 92 7.54 -7.54 7.94
N MET A 93 6.87 -6.38 7.99
CA MET A 93 5.57 -6.27 7.34
C MET A 93 5.66 -6.48 5.83
N ALA A 94 4.69 -7.20 5.26
CA ALA A 94 4.47 -7.21 3.82
C ALA A 94 3.86 -5.89 3.32
N GLY A 95 4.05 -5.56 2.05
CA GLY A 95 3.50 -4.32 1.45
C GLY A 95 1.98 -4.19 1.63
N VAL A 96 1.24 -5.29 1.52
CA VAL A 96 -0.21 -5.32 1.79
C VAL A 96 -0.54 -4.93 3.24
N GLY A 97 0.30 -5.31 4.20
CA GLY A 97 0.17 -4.93 5.60
C GLY A 97 0.42 -3.45 5.82
N VAL A 98 1.45 -2.90 5.18
CA VAL A 98 1.73 -1.44 5.21
C VAL A 98 0.52 -0.67 4.69
N MET A 99 -0.03 -1.07 3.54
CA MET A 99 -1.22 -0.43 2.98
C MET A 99 -2.43 -0.55 3.91
N PHE A 100 -2.60 -1.68 4.61
CA PHE A 100 -3.68 -1.85 5.57
C PHE A 100 -3.59 -0.83 6.72
N TYR A 101 -2.39 -0.57 7.26
CA TYR A 101 -2.19 0.46 8.29
C TYR A 101 -2.45 1.87 7.76
N VAL A 102 -2.06 2.17 6.52
CA VAL A 102 -2.41 3.44 5.85
C VAL A 102 -3.94 3.59 5.77
N LEU A 103 -4.67 2.54 5.38
CA LEU A 103 -6.14 2.57 5.32
C LEU A 103 -6.77 2.76 6.71
N LEU A 104 -6.22 2.16 7.75
CA LEU A 104 -6.67 2.37 9.13
C LEU A 104 -6.49 3.83 9.57
N ALA A 105 -5.32 4.41 9.30
CA ALA A 105 -5.04 5.80 9.60
C ALA A 105 -5.93 6.76 8.80
N LEU A 106 -6.09 6.52 7.49
CA LEU A 106 -6.95 7.32 6.62
C LEU A 106 -8.41 7.27 7.08
N ARG A 107 -8.92 6.08 7.46
CA ARG A 107 -10.28 5.97 8.01
C ARG A 107 -10.43 6.76 9.30
N ALA A 108 -9.43 6.72 10.18
CA ALA A 108 -9.46 7.46 11.44
C ALA A 108 -9.48 8.98 11.19
N GLU A 109 -8.67 9.45 10.26
CA GLU A 109 -8.61 10.86 9.85
C GLU A 109 -9.93 11.32 9.21
N LEU A 110 -10.47 10.55 8.27
CA LEU A 110 -11.76 10.87 7.63
C LEU A 110 -12.90 10.90 8.65
N ARG A 111 -12.87 10.03 9.66
CA ARG A 111 -13.84 10.08 10.76
C ARG A 111 -13.65 11.32 11.61
N ALA A 112 -12.43 11.71 11.92
CA ALA A 112 -12.15 12.95 12.66
C ALA A 112 -12.63 14.21 11.91
N ARG A 113 -12.57 14.16 10.57
CA ARG A 113 -13.10 15.22 9.68
C ARG A 113 -14.61 15.14 9.43
N GLY A 114 -15.31 14.22 10.07
CA GLY A 114 -16.77 14.09 9.96
C GLY A 114 -17.28 13.36 8.71
N ALA A 115 -16.40 12.74 7.88
CA ALA A 115 -16.83 11.97 6.72
C ALA A 115 -17.60 10.70 7.10
N PHE A 116 -17.35 10.15 8.30
CA PHE A 116 -18.05 9.00 8.87
C PHE A 116 -18.32 9.18 10.34
N THR A 117 -19.35 8.52 10.84
CA THR A 117 -19.54 8.27 12.28
C THR A 117 -18.90 6.94 12.67
N ALA A 118 -18.80 6.65 13.96
CA ALA A 118 -18.35 5.34 14.44
C ALA A 118 -19.24 4.19 13.91
N ALA A 119 -20.54 4.45 13.70
CA ALA A 119 -21.49 3.47 13.20
C ALA A 119 -21.45 3.29 11.67
N SER A 120 -21.15 4.36 10.91
CA SER A 120 -21.17 4.35 9.44
C SER A 120 -19.80 4.14 8.78
N GLN A 121 -18.71 4.13 9.55
CA GLN A 121 -17.37 3.97 9.01
C GLN A 121 -17.19 2.61 8.31
N PRO A 122 -16.42 2.54 7.21
CA PRO A 122 -16.17 1.29 6.50
C PRO A 122 -15.49 0.24 7.36
N ARG A 123 -15.91 -1.02 7.19
CA ARG A 123 -15.36 -2.18 7.89
C ARG A 123 -14.10 -2.68 7.20
N LEU A 124 -12.94 -2.11 7.54
CA LEU A 124 -11.64 -2.51 6.97
C LEU A 124 -11.21 -3.91 7.39
N ASP A 125 -11.78 -4.46 8.46
CA ASP A 125 -11.57 -5.85 8.86
C ASP A 125 -12.01 -6.86 7.77
N ALA A 126 -12.90 -6.48 6.87
CA ALA A 126 -13.25 -7.26 5.68
C ALA A 126 -12.06 -7.49 4.72
N LEU A 127 -10.99 -6.70 4.82
CA LEU A 127 -9.78 -6.86 4.02
C LEU A 127 -8.77 -7.86 4.62
N LEU A 128 -8.95 -8.29 5.86
CA LEU A 128 -8.01 -9.19 6.54
C LEU A 128 -7.74 -10.51 5.80
N PRO A 129 -8.68 -11.13 5.07
CA PRO A 129 -8.37 -12.27 4.20
C PRO A 129 -7.30 -11.96 3.16
N LEU A 130 -7.37 -10.81 2.50
CA LEU A 130 -6.37 -10.37 1.52
C LEU A 130 -5.02 -10.06 2.19
N ILE A 131 -5.04 -9.49 3.39
CA ILE A 131 -3.83 -9.23 4.17
C ILE A 131 -3.14 -10.54 4.54
N ALA A 132 -3.90 -11.55 4.97
CA ALA A 132 -3.34 -12.86 5.27
C ALA A 132 -2.72 -13.51 4.04
N LEU A 133 -3.44 -13.49 2.90
CA LEU A 133 -2.92 -14.03 1.63
C LEU A 133 -1.62 -13.32 1.22
N GLY A 134 -1.63 -12.00 1.13
CA GLY A 134 -0.47 -11.22 0.68
C GLY A 134 0.73 -11.36 1.62
N THR A 135 0.51 -11.40 2.95
CA THR A 135 1.59 -11.58 3.93
C THR A 135 2.26 -12.95 3.78
N VAL A 136 1.48 -14.00 3.52
CA VAL A 136 2.02 -15.36 3.34
C VAL A 136 2.68 -15.51 1.96
N ALA A 137 2.08 -14.95 0.92
CA ALA A 137 2.60 -15.01 -0.45
C ALA A 137 3.93 -14.26 -0.62
N ASP A 138 4.10 -13.17 0.13
CA ASP A 138 5.33 -12.36 0.14
C ASP A 138 6.50 -13.02 0.92
N VAL A 139 6.21 -14.13 1.61
CA VAL A 139 7.21 -14.94 2.36
C VAL A 139 7.96 -14.14 3.43
N VAL A 140 7.36 -13.08 3.95
CA VAL A 140 7.96 -12.27 5.03
C VAL A 140 7.99 -13.02 6.36
N ARG A 141 8.93 -12.65 7.22
CA ARG A 141 9.00 -13.21 8.58
C ARG A 141 7.68 -12.94 9.32
N LEU A 142 7.08 -13.99 9.89
CA LEU A 142 5.87 -13.89 10.70
C LEU A 142 6.23 -13.45 12.12
N ASP A 143 6.54 -12.18 12.30
CA ASP A 143 6.65 -11.56 13.63
C ASP A 143 5.28 -11.51 14.34
N GLU A 144 5.23 -11.00 15.54
CA GLU A 144 3.99 -10.98 16.34
C GLU A 144 2.84 -10.26 15.61
N ASN A 145 3.13 -9.13 14.98
CA ASN A 145 2.12 -8.35 14.28
C ASN A 145 1.60 -9.08 13.03
N ASN A 146 2.51 -9.60 12.20
CA ASN A 146 2.13 -10.39 11.02
C ASN A 146 1.32 -11.63 11.42
N ARG A 147 1.70 -12.34 12.50
CA ARG A 147 0.92 -13.49 13.00
C ARG A 147 -0.48 -13.10 13.40
N ARG A 148 -0.66 -11.95 14.06
CA ARG A 148 -1.99 -11.45 14.46
C ARG A 148 -2.86 -11.16 13.23
N LEU A 149 -2.32 -10.48 12.22
CA LEU A 149 -3.02 -10.16 10.97
C LEU A 149 -3.40 -11.45 10.22
N VAL A 150 -2.44 -12.36 10.02
CA VAL A 150 -2.66 -13.63 9.33
C VAL A 150 -3.69 -14.50 10.07
N ALA A 151 -3.59 -14.62 11.40
CA ALA A 151 -4.55 -15.40 12.18
C ALA A 151 -5.98 -14.86 12.08
N GLN A 152 -6.14 -13.53 12.05
CA GLN A 152 -7.45 -12.90 11.87
C GLN A 152 -8.00 -13.14 10.45
N GLY A 153 -7.16 -13.00 9.42
CA GLY A 153 -7.55 -13.26 8.04
C GLY A 153 -7.95 -14.73 7.82
N LEU A 154 -7.16 -15.69 8.32
CA LEU A 154 -7.47 -17.11 8.22
C LEU A 154 -8.78 -17.48 8.93
N ARG A 155 -9.07 -16.89 10.10
CA ARG A 155 -10.36 -17.11 10.77
C ARG A 155 -11.53 -16.66 9.90
N ARG A 156 -11.41 -15.54 9.20
CA ARG A 156 -12.44 -15.04 8.29
C ARG A 156 -12.60 -15.93 7.07
N ILE A 157 -11.51 -16.38 6.46
CA ILE A 157 -11.52 -17.31 5.33
C ILE A 157 -12.25 -18.60 5.73
N ARG A 158 -11.90 -19.20 6.88
CA ARG A 158 -12.54 -20.41 7.40
C ARG A 158 -14.02 -20.24 7.72
N ALA A 159 -14.45 -19.03 8.03
CA ALA A 159 -15.85 -18.67 8.26
C ALA A 159 -16.60 -18.28 6.96
N GLY A 160 -15.99 -18.40 5.79
CA GLY A 160 -16.57 -18.01 4.51
C GLY A 160 -16.65 -16.50 4.26
N HIS A 161 -16.04 -15.69 5.13
CA HIS A 161 -16.01 -14.22 5.01
C HIS A 161 -14.77 -13.79 4.25
N MET A 162 -14.77 -13.94 2.94
CA MET A 162 -13.64 -13.60 2.07
C MET A 162 -14.13 -13.04 0.74
N GLN A 163 -13.21 -12.49 -0.04
CA GLN A 163 -13.47 -12.02 -1.40
C GLN A 163 -13.67 -13.22 -2.34
N PRO A 164 -14.49 -13.09 -3.42
CA PRO A 164 -14.75 -14.20 -4.34
C PRO A 164 -13.50 -14.86 -4.93
N GLY A 165 -12.43 -14.09 -5.16
CA GLY A 165 -11.17 -14.63 -5.67
C GLY A 165 -10.35 -15.46 -4.67
N LEU A 166 -10.81 -15.59 -3.42
CA LEU A 166 -10.21 -16.42 -2.37
C LEU A 166 -11.05 -17.67 -2.05
N ALA A 167 -12.19 -17.80 -2.68
CA ALA A 167 -13.15 -18.90 -2.47
C ALA A 167 -12.74 -20.18 -3.21
#